data_e7121f1d0ebf6e6fb40dd216ec274a46
#
_entry.id   e7121f1d0ebf6e6fb40dd216ec274a46
#
_cell.length_a   1.000
_cell.length_b   1.000
_cell.length_c   1.000
_cell.angle_alpha   90.00
_cell.angle_beta   90.00
_cell.angle_gamma   90.00
#
_symmetry.space_group_name_H-M   'P 1'
#
loop_
_entity.id
_entity.type
_entity.pdbx_description
1 polymer ?
#
loop_
_entity_poly.entity_id
_entity_poly.type
_entity_poly.pdbx_seq_one_letter_code
_entity_poly.pdbx_strand_id
1 'polypeptide(L)'
;MNRISSAALVVSLLLAGGAHAQDWDNNRRERTQDRREIRQDKRELRDDKRDVAELEVVLTRFDRAWSQQNEREMASVEMRLREILREELAEGHAELRRDKAEVRRSDREVRSNRREQLWGRPDDRRDARDDRRDRRDDVRDAKVEAATQRTRAYIARELSSLMGSRYQSDLQRERSLIVELIQLSHQELQQTQQELREDRQERREDRRRRY
;
A
#
# COMPACT_ATOMS: atom_id res chain seq x y z
N MET A 1 -7.99 -4.87 -17.49
CA MET A 1 -8.68 -4.48 -16.25
C MET A 1 -7.59 -3.96 -15.34
N ASN A 2 -7.54 -2.64 -15.15
CA ASN A 2 -6.46 -2.00 -14.40
C ASN A 2 -6.81 -2.05 -12.91
N ARG A 3 -6.07 -2.87 -12.18
CA ARG A 3 -6.07 -2.81 -10.72
C ARG A 3 -5.02 -1.77 -10.33
N ILE A 4 -5.43 -0.78 -9.61
CA ILE A 4 -4.56 0.27 -9.07
C ILE A 4 -4.69 0.16 -7.55
N SER A 5 -3.79 -0.60 -6.94
CA SER A 5 -3.57 -0.53 -5.50
C SER A 5 -2.75 0.72 -5.22
N SER A 6 -3.28 1.62 -4.43
CA SER A 6 -2.60 2.86 -4.06
C SER A 6 -2.67 3.01 -2.56
N ALA A 7 -1.53 2.89 -1.90
CA ALA A 7 -1.36 3.47 -0.59
C ALA A 7 -1.45 5.00 -0.75
N ALA A 8 -2.60 5.57 -0.41
CA ALA A 8 -2.84 7.00 -0.51
C ALA A 8 -2.34 7.68 0.75
N LEU A 9 -1.20 8.31 0.64
CA LEU A 9 -0.66 9.17 1.69
C LEU A 9 -1.37 10.53 1.65
N VAL A 10 -2.01 10.87 2.75
CA VAL A 10 -2.72 12.14 2.91
C VAL A 10 -1.73 13.27 3.13
N VAL A 11 -1.53 14.09 2.12
CA VAL A 11 -0.81 15.37 2.26
C VAL A 11 -1.81 16.44 2.65
N SER A 12 -1.89 16.75 3.94
CA SER A 12 -2.65 17.90 4.44
C SER A 12 -1.87 19.19 4.23
N LEU A 13 -2.14 19.90 3.15
CA LEU A 13 -1.61 21.26 2.93
C LEU A 13 -2.45 22.26 3.74
N LEU A 14 -1.91 22.76 4.85
CA LEU A 14 -2.41 23.92 5.56
C LEU A 14 -1.72 25.18 5.04
N LEU A 15 -2.35 25.88 4.13
CA LEU A 15 -2.02 27.28 3.79
C LEU A 15 -2.98 28.19 4.54
N ALA A 16 -2.54 28.81 5.60
CA ALA A 16 -3.26 29.85 6.31
C ALA A 16 -2.81 31.24 5.82
N GLY A 17 -3.75 32.02 5.31
CA GLY A 17 -3.59 33.47 5.23
C GLY A 17 -4.06 34.13 3.97
N GLY A 18 -5.30 34.62 3.95
CA GLY A 18 -5.75 35.62 3.02
C GLY A 18 -7.19 35.43 2.53
N ALA A 19 -8.11 36.31 3.02
CA ALA A 19 -9.44 36.60 2.49
C ALA A 19 -10.47 35.46 2.48
N HIS A 20 -11.52 35.65 3.23
CA HIS A 20 -12.66 34.74 3.47
C HIS A 20 -13.37 34.11 2.24
N ALA A 21 -13.07 34.53 1.02
CA ALA A 21 -13.62 33.93 -0.19
C ALA A 21 -12.81 32.72 -0.71
N GLN A 22 -11.51 32.67 -0.47
CA GLN A 22 -10.65 31.55 -0.84
C GLN A 22 -10.84 30.31 0.06
N ASP A 23 -11.19 30.49 1.32
CA ASP A 23 -11.43 29.43 2.28
C ASP A 23 -12.59 28.49 1.88
N TRP A 24 -13.65 29.02 1.26
CA TRP A 24 -14.80 28.22 0.84
C TRP A 24 -14.49 27.29 -0.33
N ASP A 25 -13.67 27.72 -1.27
CA ASP A 25 -13.30 26.91 -2.43
C ASP A 25 -12.25 25.85 -2.06
N ASN A 26 -11.32 26.17 -1.19
CA ASN A 26 -10.34 25.22 -0.65
C ASN A 26 -11.05 24.12 0.15
N ASN A 27 -11.95 24.48 1.05
CA ASN A 27 -12.77 23.55 1.83
C ASN A 27 -13.62 22.59 0.97
N ARG A 28 -14.11 23.05 -0.19
CA ARG A 28 -14.85 22.17 -1.12
C ARG A 28 -13.91 21.21 -1.84
N ARG A 29 -12.73 21.66 -2.21
CA ARG A 29 -11.71 20.83 -2.87
C ARG A 29 -11.21 19.74 -1.93
N GLU A 30 -10.83 20.08 -0.71
CA GLU A 30 -10.44 19.13 0.35
C GLU A 30 -11.50 18.06 0.56
N ARG A 31 -12.77 18.44 0.82
CA ARG A 31 -13.87 17.47 1.00
C ARG A 31 -14.09 16.55 -0.20
N THR A 32 -13.79 17.06 -1.39
CA THR A 32 -13.93 16.25 -2.61
C THR A 32 -12.78 15.29 -2.75
N GLN A 33 -11.61 15.70 -2.32
CA GLN A 33 -10.39 14.90 -2.28
C GLN A 33 -10.55 13.77 -1.24
N ASP A 34 -10.85 14.08 0.04
CA ASP A 34 -11.11 13.12 1.11
C ASP A 34 -12.13 12.04 0.70
N ARG A 35 -13.21 12.47 -0.01
CA ARG A 35 -14.21 11.51 -0.50
C ARG A 35 -13.67 10.60 -1.60
N ARG A 36 -12.74 11.08 -2.40
CA ARG A 36 -12.09 10.27 -3.44
C ARG A 36 -11.13 9.28 -2.81
N GLU A 37 -10.33 9.71 -1.86
CA GLU A 37 -9.39 8.91 -1.08
C GLU A 37 -10.14 7.77 -0.37
N ILE A 38 -11.11 8.05 0.50
CA ILE A 38 -11.92 7.02 1.15
C ILE A 38 -12.60 6.05 0.17
N ARG A 39 -12.94 6.49 -1.04
CA ARG A 39 -13.51 5.57 -2.04
C ARG A 39 -12.45 4.68 -2.67
N GLN A 40 -11.26 5.19 -2.81
CA GLN A 40 -10.09 4.48 -3.32
C GLN A 40 -9.69 3.40 -2.33
N ASP A 41 -9.47 3.76 -1.05
CA ASP A 41 -9.10 2.84 0.03
C ASP A 41 -10.11 1.71 0.20
N LYS A 42 -11.40 2.02 0.05
CA LYS A 42 -12.44 0.98 0.05
C LYS A 42 -12.39 0.03 -1.15
N ARG A 43 -11.84 0.47 -2.27
CA ARG A 43 -11.62 -0.43 -3.42
C ARG A 43 -10.41 -1.28 -3.17
N GLU A 44 -9.32 -0.70 -2.72
CA GLU A 44 -8.10 -1.37 -2.33
C GLU A 44 -8.40 -2.44 -1.27
N LEU A 45 -9.08 -2.08 -0.19
CA LEU A 45 -9.51 -3.05 0.83
C LEU A 45 -10.32 -4.24 0.27
N ARG A 46 -11.09 -4.03 -0.79
CA ARG A 46 -11.85 -5.13 -1.43
C ARG A 46 -10.98 -5.99 -2.33
N ASP A 47 -10.01 -5.36 -2.98
CA ASP A 47 -9.07 -6.06 -3.83
C ASP A 47 -8.11 -6.89 -2.96
N ASP A 48 -7.54 -6.34 -1.90
CA ASP A 48 -6.73 -7.06 -0.90
C ASP A 48 -7.46 -8.28 -0.32
N LYS A 49 -8.74 -8.13 0.04
CA LYS A 49 -9.55 -9.26 0.53
C LYS A 49 -9.75 -10.35 -0.52
N ARG A 50 -9.85 -9.97 -1.77
CA ARG A 50 -9.98 -10.93 -2.87
C ARG A 50 -8.67 -11.68 -3.07
N ASP A 51 -7.57 -10.98 -3.01
CA ASP A 51 -6.25 -11.55 -3.24
C ASP A 51 -5.86 -12.52 -2.13
N VAL A 52 -6.13 -12.18 -0.87
CA VAL A 52 -6.02 -13.13 0.26
C VAL A 52 -6.89 -14.36 0.04
N ALA A 53 -8.17 -14.18 -0.27
CA ALA A 53 -9.09 -15.30 -0.49
C ALA A 53 -8.67 -16.19 -1.68
N GLU A 54 -8.12 -15.59 -2.71
CA GLU A 54 -7.60 -16.32 -3.87
C GLU A 54 -6.38 -17.16 -3.53
N LEU A 55 -5.44 -16.61 -2.76
CA LEU A 55 -4.26 -17.36 -2.28
C LEU A 55 -4.65 -18.52 -1.35
N GLU A 56 -5.65 -18.33 -0.49
CA GLU A 56 -6.19 -19.40 0.36
C GLU A 56 -6.83 -20.53 -0.46
N VAL A 57 -7.54 -20.18 -1.53
CA VAL A 57 -8.08 -21.16 -2.49
C VAL A 57 -6.94 -21.89 -3.21
N VAL A 58 -5.90 -21.19 -3.62
CA VAL A 58 -4.71 -21.79 -4.24
C VAL A 58 -4.05 -22.79 -3.31
N LEU A 59 -3.85 -22.43 -2.04
CA LEU A 59 -3.28 -23.34 -1.02
C LEU A 59 -4.15 -24.59 -0.83
N THR A 60 -5.47 -24.40 -0.73
CA THR A 60 -6.41 -25.52 -0.57
C THR A 60 -6.38 -26.48 -1.77
N ARG A 61 -6.30 -25.93 -2.99
CA ARG A 61 -6.16 -26.71 -4.22
C ARG A 61 -4.83 -27.42 -4.29
N PHE A 62 -3.76 -26.76 -3.87
CA PHE A 62 -2.41 -27.34 -3.79
C PHE A 62 -2.41 -28.56 -2.86
N ASP A 63 -2.89 -28.41 -1.63
CA ASP A 63 -2.95 -29.49 -0.63
C ASP A 63 -3.78 -30.69 -1.12
N ARG A 64 -4.89 -30.41 -1.81
CA ARG A 64 -5.73 -31.46 -2.42
C ARG A 64 -5.00 -32.17 -3.56
N ALA A 65 -4.39 -31.40 -4.50
CA ALA A 65 -3.67 -31.96 -5.62
C ALA A 65 -2.49 -32.82 -5.16
N TRP A 66 -1.76 -32.36 -4.16
CA TRP A 66 -0.65 -33.09 -3.55
C TRP A 66 -1.14 -34.40 -2.89
N SER A 67 -2.15 -34.34 -2.02
CA SER A 67 -2.67 -35.53 -1.33
C SER A 67 -3.24 -36.59 -2.29
N GLN A 68 -3.81 -36.15 -3.42
CA GLN A 68 -4.38 -37.03 -4.45
C GLN A 68 -3.39 -37.43 -5.57
N GLN A 69 -2.15 -36.95 -5.48
CA GLN A 69 -1.14 -37.12 -6.54
C GLN A 69 -1.66 -36.72 -7.94
N ASN A 70 -2.49 -35.66 -7.99
CA ASN A 70 -3.11 -35.19 -9.20
C ASN A 70 -2.22 -34.19 -9.93
N GLU A 71 -1.39 -34.70 -10.84
CA GLU A 71 -0.41 -33.95 -11.64
C GLU A 71 -1.05 -32.82 -12.46
N ARG A 72 -2.22 -33.07 -13.04
CA ARG A 72 -2.91 -32.06 -13.87
C ARG A 72 -3.39 -30.89 -13.03
N GLU A 73 -3.95 -31.17 -11.87
CA GLU A 73 -4.42 -30.15 -10.94
C GLU A 73 -3.22 -29.39 -10.33
N MET A 74 -2.14 -30.08 -10.02
CA MET A 74 -0.92 -29.45 -9.53
C MET A 74 -0.36 -28.46 -10.56
N ALA A 75 -0.26 -28.85 -11.81
CA ALA A 75 0.19 -27.94 -12.88
C ALA A 75 -0.73 -26.72 -13.06
N SER A 76 -2.06 -26.90 -12.89
CA SER A 76 -3.03 -25.81 -12.91
C SER A 76 -2.84 -24.84 -11.77
N VAL A 77 -2.59 -25.34 -10.55
CA VAL A 77 -2.32 -24.53 -9.34
C VAL A 77 -1.02 -23.74 -9.51
N GLU A 78 0.06 -24.38 -9.93
CA GLU A 78 1.33 -23.73 -10.19
C GLU A 78 1.24 -22.63 -11.26
N MET A 79 0.42 -22.85 -12.29
CA MET A 79 0.18 -21.84 -13.34
C MET A 79 -0.56 -20.61 -12.74
N ARG A 80 -1.62 -20.85 -11.95
CA ARG A 80 -2.35 -19.76 -11.31
C ARG A 80 -1.48 -18.97 -10.31
N LEU A 81 -0.66 -19.67 -9.56
CA LEU A 81 0.27 -19.05 -8.61
C LEU A 81 1.30 -18.15 -9.35
N ARG A 82 1.80 -18.57 -10.53
CA ARG A 82 2.67 -17.72 -11.35
C ARG A 82 1.98 -16.45 -11.85
N GLU A 83 0.71 -16.55 -12.19
CA GLU A 83 -0.09 -15.36 -12.60
C GLU A 83 -0.22 -14.37 -11.45
N ILE A 84 -0.66 -14.85 -10.27
CA ILE A 84 -0.78 -14.02 -9.07
C ILE A 84 0.56 -13.34 -8.76
N LEU A 85 1.65 -14.09 -8.69
CA LEU A 85 2.98 -13.54 -8.40
C LEU A 85 3.43 -12.47 -9.41
N ARG A 86 3.10 -12.62 -10.69
CA ARG A 86 3.42 -11.61 -11.71
C ARG A 86 2.61 -10.34 -11.52
N GLU A 87 1.32 -10.47 -11.22
CA GLU A 87 0.42 -9.36 -10.93
C GLU A 87 0.92 -8.59 -9.70
N GLU A 88 1.14 -9.27 -8.59
CA GLU A 88 1.63 -8.72 -7.32
C GLU A 88 2.99 -7.99 -7.46
N LEU A 89 3.95 -8.62 -8.14
CA LEU A 89 5.26 -7.98 -8.37
C LEU A 89 5.17 -6.74 -9.25
N ALA A 90 4.28 -6.75 -10.25
CA ALA A 90 4.09 -5.60 -11.12
C ALA A 90 3.44 -4.42 -10.38
N GLU A 91 2.44 -4.70 -9.54
CA GLU A 91 1.74 -3.73 -8.71
C GLU A 91 2.68 -3.09 -7.71
N GLY A 92 3.37 -3.88 -6.90
CA GLY A 92 4.29 -3.35 -5.91
C GLY A 92 5.48 -2.60 -6.49
N HIS A 93 5.96 -2.95 -7.70
CA HIS A 93 6.91 -2.09 -8.40
C HIS A 93 6.33 -0.73 -8.81
N ALA A 94 5.04 -0.66 -9.08
CA ALA A 94 4.37 0.60 -9.38
C ALA A 94 4.18 1.45 -8.12
N GLU A 95 3.83 0.84 -7.00
CA GLU A 95 3.69 1.46 -5.68
C GLU A 95 5.02 2.04 -5.21
N LEU A 96 6.06 1.24 -5.15
CA LEU A 96 7.40 1.69 -4.77
C LEU A 96 7.93 2.86 -5.63
N ARG A 97 7.49 2.97 -6.90
CA ARG A 97 7.84 4.14 -7.73
C ARG A 97 7.07 5.39 -7.32
N ARG A 98 5.82 5.25 -6.86
CA ARG A 98 5.00 6.36 -6.36
C ARG A 98 5.56 6.88 -5.06
N ASP A 99 5.81 6.01 -4.08
CA ASP A 99 6.39 6.38 -2.78
C ASP A 99 7.71 7.12 -2.95
N LYS A 100 8.59 6.62 -3.82
CA LYS A 100 9.82 7.34 -4.15
C LYS A 100 9.59 8.70 -4.79
N ALA A 101 8.50 8.89 -5.51
CA ALA A 101 8.14 10.18 -6.09
C ALA A 101 7.59 11.12 -5.00
N GLU A 102 6.84 10.59 -4.03
CA GLU A 102 6.35 11.34 -2.87
C GLU A 102 7.49 11.78 -1.96
N VAL A 103 8.38 10.88 -1.58
CA VAL A 103 9.61 11.25 -0.83
C VAL A 103 10.39 12.37 -1.52
N ARG A 104 10.49 12.35 -2.85
CA ARG A 104 11.16 13.43 -3.60
C ARG A 104 10.37 14.75 -3.61
N ARG A 105 9.04 14.68 -3.47
CA ARG A 105 8.18 15.85 -3.37
C ARG A 105 8.32 16.48 -2.00
N SER A 106 8.15 15.72 -0.93
CA SER A 106 8.30 16.18 0.45
C SER A 106 9.73 16.68 0.73
N ASP A 107 10.76 16.07 0.15
CA ASP A 107 12.14 16.62 0.17
C ASP A 107 12.25 18.02 -0.44
N ARG A 108 11.50 18.31 -1.51
CA ARG A 108 11.48 19.63 -2.14
C ARG A 108 10.74 20.64 -1.30
N GLU A 109 9.61 20.26 -0.72
CA GLU A 109 8.78 21.06 0.17
C GLU A 109 9.57 21.49 1.40
N VAL A 110 10.18 20.54 2.10
CA VAL A 110 11.07 20.83 3.26
C VAL A 110 12.20 21.79 2.89
N ARG A 111 12.80 21.64 1.69
CA ARG A 111 13.86 22.56 1.25
C ARG A 111 13.35 23.95 0.89
N SER A 112 12.15 24.05 0.31
CA SER A 112 11.50 25.33 0.00
C SER A 112 11.18 26.08 1.29
N ASN A 113 10.48 25.43 2.21
CA ASN A 113 10.05 26.02 3.46
C ASN A 113 11.23 26.41 4.38
N ARG A 114 12.35 25.68 4.28
CA ARG A 114 13.58 26.10 4.98
C ARG A 114 14.15 27.43 4.47
N ARG A 115 13.96 27.77 3.20
CA ARG A 115 14.37 29.07 2.64
C ARG A 115 13.43 30.19 3.09
N GLU A 116 12.15 29.91 3.15
CA GLU A 116 11.12 30.85 3.59
C GLU A 116 11.22 31.16 5.08
N GLN A 117 11.59 30.17 5.91
CA GLN A 117 11.83 30.35 7.36
C GLN A 117 12.92 31.39 7.70
N LEU A 118 13.87 31.66 6.81
CA LEU A 118 14.91 32.68 7.04
C LEU A 118 14.32 34.09 7.11
N TRP A 119 13.09 34.30 6.60
CA TRP A 119 12.41 35.58 6.47
C TRP A 119 10.99 35.58 7.07
N GLY A 120 10.56 34.50 7.74
CA GLY A 120 9.18 34.17 7.96
C GLY A 120 8.62 34.44 9.37
N ARG A 121 7.30 34.31 9.47
CA ARG A 121 6.46 34.52 10.66
C ARG A 121 6.50 33.30 11.60
N PRO A 122 5.99 33.42 12.85
CA PRO A 122 5.92 32.30 13.79
C PRO A 122 5.16 31.05 13.28
N ASP A 123 4.18 31.25 12.40
CA ASP A 123 3.39 30.17 11.81
C ASP A 123 4.23 29.28 10.88
N ASP A 124 5.18 29.88 10.12
CA ASP A 124 6.09 29.16 9.24
C ASP A 124 6.95 28.11 9.97
N ARG A 125 7.11 28.27 11.30
CA ARG A 125 7.84 27.30 12.13
C ARG A 125 7.01 26.06 12.47
N ARG A 126 5.69 26.18 12.51
CA ARG A 126 4.78 25.03 12.72
C ARG A 126 4.71 24.22 11.45
N ASP A 127 4.46 24.89 10.34
CA ASP A 127 4.38 24.26 9.03
C ASP A 127 5.66 23.46 8.71
N ALA A 128 6.83 24.06 8.96
CA ALA A 128 8.09 23.35 8.77
C ALA A 128 8.35 22.18 9.76
N ARG A 129 7.65 22.10 10.88
CA ARG A 129 7.72 20.91 11.74
C ARG A 129 6.83 19.81 11.21
N ASP A 130 5.67 20.17 10.68
CA ASP A 130 4.71 19.25 10.12
C ASP A 130 5.28 18.65 8.82
N ASP A 131 5.82 19.45 7.90
CA ASP A 131 6.53 18.96 6.70
C ASP A 131 7.66 17.97 7.02
N ARG A 132 8.39 18.22 8.12
CA ARG A 132 9.46 17.28 8.52
C ARG A 132 8.93 15.99 9.13
N ARG A 133 7.72 16.02 9.68
CA ARG A 133 7.04 14.82 10.17
C ARG A 133 6.56 14.02 8.97
N ASP A 134 5.84 14.66 8.06
CA ASP A 134 5.29 14.05 6.85
C ASP A 134 6.41 13.40 6.02
N ARG A 135 7.51 14.13 5.79
CA ARG A 135 8.68 13.55 5.12
C ARG A 135 9.25 12.32 5.84
N ARG A 136 9.22 12.28 7.17
CA ARG A 136 9.72 11.11 7.91
C ARG A 136 8.81 9.92 7.75
N ASP A 137 7.52 10.18 7.70
CA ASP A 137 6.50 9.16 7.52
C ASP A 137 6.58 8.62 6.08
N ASP A 138 6.64 9.46 5.03
CA ASP A 138 6.89 9.08 3.63
C ASP A 138 8.12 8.18 3.46
N VAL A 139 9.24 8.56 4.12
CA VAL A 139 10.48 7.77 4.05
C VAL A 139 10.34 6.41 4.75
N ARG A 140 9.55 6.37 5.83
CA ARG A 140 9.27 5.12 6.55
C ARG A 140 8.45 4.18 5.70
N ASP A 141 7.39 4.70 5.09
CA ASP A 141 6.46 3.93 4.27
C ASP A 141 7.15 3.38 3.02
N ALA A 142 7.91 4.21 2.31
CA ALA A 142 8.73 3.76 1.19
C ALA A 142 9.77 2.68 1.58
N LYS A 143 10.25 2.67 2.83
CA LYS A 143 11.15 1.61 3.31
C LYS A 143 10.41 0.32 3.61
N VAL A 144 9.23 0.40 4.22
CA VAL A 144 8.37 -0.75 4.50
C VAL A 144 8.00 -1.41 3.18
N GLU A 145 7.48 -0.63 2.22
CA GLU A 145 7.11 -1.13 0.90
C GLU A 145 8.30 -1.77 0.17
N ALA A 146 9.48 -1.13 0.20
CA ALA A 146 10.68 -1.72 -0.39
C ALA A 146 11.09 -3.05 0.29
N ALA A 147 10.83 -3.23 1.57
CA ALA A 147 11.11 -4.48 2.27
C ALA A 147 10.10 -5.57 1.88
N THR A 148 8.82 -5.24 1.84
CA THR A 148 7.74 -6.13 1.39
C THR A 148 7.99 -6.63 -0.02
N GLN A 149 8.32 -5.74 -0.96
CA GLN A 149 8.65 -6.09 -2.33
C GLN A 149 9.86 -7.03 -2.47
N ARG A 150 10.88 -6.84 -1.64
CA ARG A 150 12.02 -7.77 -1.63
C ARG A 150 11.60 -9.16 -1.17
N THR A 151 10.75 -9.24 -0.15
CA THR A 151 10.23 -10.50 0.37
C THR A 151 9.37 -11.21 -0.68
N ARG A 152 8.45 -10.49 -1.33
CA ARG A 152 7.65 -11.03 -2.44
C ARG A 152 8.53 -11.54 -3.59
N ALA A 153 9.52 -10.75 -4.00
CA ALA A 153 10.44 -11.14 -5.06
C ALA A 153 11.29 -12.37 -4.68
N TYR A 154 11.66 -12.50 -3.42
CA TYR A 154 12.32 -13.70 -2.91
C TYR A 154 11.40 -14.92 -2.99
N ILE A 155 10.17 -14.83 -2.46
CA ILE A 155 9.18 -15.91 -2.51
C ILE A 155 8.90 -16.32 -3.95
N ALA A 156 8.69 -15.36 -4.84
CA ALA A 156 8.40 -15.63 -6.26
C ALA A 156 9.55 -16.37 -6.95
N ARG A 157 10.80 -16.03 -6.63
CA ARG A 157 11.98 -16.72 -7.17
C ARG A 157 12.08 -18.15 -6.66
N GLU A 158 11.93 -18.34 -5.36
CA GLU A 158 11.94 -19.66 -4.72
C GLU A 158 10.84 -20.55 -5.30
N LEU A 159 9.59 -20.05 -5.32
CA LEU A 159 8.46 -20.78 -5.91
C LEU A 159 8.74 -21.15 -7.36
N SER A 160 9.25 -20.22 -8.17
CA SER A 160 9.57 -20.48 -9.57
C SER A 160 10.61 -21.59 -9.76
N SER A 161 11.52 -21.75 -8.82
CA SER A 161 12.53 -22.82 -8.86
C SER A 161 12.01 -24.19 -8.44
N LEU A 162 10.93 -24.23 -7.65
CA LEU A 162 10.34 -25.46 -7.13
C LEU A 162 9.23 -26.01 -8.03
N MET A 163 8.49 -25.11 -8.73
CA MET A 163 7.38 -25.48 -9.60
C MET A 163 7.77 -26.51 -10.64
N GLY A 164 6.98 -27.57 -10.73
CA GLY A 164 7.25 -28.73 -11.57
C GLY A 164 8.00 -29.86 -10.87
N SER A 165 8.60 -29.59 -9.70
CA SER A 165 9.15 -30.66 -8.85
C SER A 165 8.04 -31.48 -8.21
N ARG A 166 8.31 -32.78 -8.01
CA ARG A 166 7.38 -33.69 -7.30
C ARG A 166 8.06 -34.38 -6.10
N TYR A 167 9.26 -33.93 -5.75
CA TYR A 167 9.90 -34.37 -4.54
C TYR A 167 9.18 -33.84 -3.32
N GLN A 168 9.01 -34.69 -2.31
CA GLN A 168 8.24 -34.33 -1.11
C GLN A 168 8.83 -33.10 -0.40
N SER A 169 10.13 -32.96 -0.34
CA SER A 169 10.81 -31.80 0.24
C SER A 169 10.45 -30.49 -0.47
N ASP A 170 10.41 -30.55 -1.80
CA ASP A 170 10.14 -29.38 -2.64
C ASP A 170 8.68 -28.97 -2.53
N LEU A 171 7.75 -29.91 -2.54
CA LEU A 171 6.34 -29.67 -2.32
C LEU A 171 6.06 -29.09 -0.91
N GLN A 172 6.77 -29.58 0.12
CA GLN A 172 6.67 -29.00 1.47
C GLN A 172 7.19 -27.55 1.49
N ARG A 173 8.30 -27.27 0.82
CA ARG A 173 8.86 -25.92 0.73
C ARG A 173 7.94 -24.99 -0.07
N GLU A 174 7.42 -25.46 -1.21
CA GLU A 174 6.44 -24.72 -2.02
C GLU A 174 5.21 -24.35 -1.20
N ARG A 175 4.63 -25.31 -0.47
CA ARG A 175 3.52 -25.08 0.46
C ARG A 175 3.85 -24.01 1.49
N SER A 176 5.02 -24.07 2.09
CA SER A 176 5.46 -23.09 3.10
C SER A 176 5.54 -21.68 2.52
N LEU A 177 6.06 -21.55 1.30
CA LEU A 177 6.15 -20.26 0.60
C LEU A 177 4.78 -19.68 0.25
N ILE A 178 3.81 -20.53 -0.12
CA ILE A 178 2.42 -20.09 -0.33
C ILE A 178 1.82 -19.56 0.98
N VAL A 179 2.09 -20.21 2.11
CA VAL A 179 1.64 -19.76 3.43
C VAL A 179 2.32 -18.43 3.81
N GLU A 180 3.62 -18.27 3.55
CA GLU A 180 4.34 -17.01 3.76
C GLU A 180 3.71 -15.88 2.93
N LEU A 181 3.35 -16.14 1.67
CA LEU A 181 2.70 -15.16 0.80
C LEU A 181 1.32 -14.73 1.34
N ILE A 182 0.50 -15.69 1.80
CA ILE A 182 -0.78 -15.42 2.45
C ILE A 182 -0.60 -14.54 3.70
N GLN A 183 0.42 -14.81 4.51
CA GLN A 183 0.71 -14.00 5.70
C GLN A 183 1.08 -12.56 5.35
N LEU A 184 1.86 -12.34 4.30
CA LEU A 184 2.17 -11.01 3.80
C LEU A 184 0.91 -10.27 3.35
N SER A 185 0.07 -10.91 2.55
CA SER A 185 -1.19 -10.31 2.09
C SER A 185 -2.16 -9.99 3.25
N HIS A 186 -2.18 -10.81 4.30
CA HIS A 186 -2.92 -10.50 5.52
C HIS A 186 -2.37 -9.29 6.28
N GLN A 187 -1.04 -9.10 6.32
CA GLN A 187 -0.43 -7.93 6.95
C GLN A 187 -0.81 -6.66 6.20
N GLU A 188 -0.76 -6.66 4.89
CA GLU A 188 -1.17 -5.52 4.04
C GLU A 188 -2.65 -5.22 4.21
N LEU A 189 -3.51 -6.23 4.18
CA LEU A 189 -4.94 -6.06 4.46
C LEU A 189 -5.19 -5.39 5.83
N GLN A 190 -4.39 -5.71 6.84
CA GLN A 190 -4.49 -5.06 8.15
C GLN A 190 -4.03 -3.60 8.12
N GLN A 191 -2.97 -3.29 7.38
CA GLN A 191 -2.49 -1.92 7.19
C GLN A 191 -3.54 -1.07 6.48
N THR A 192 -4.06 -1.50 5.34
CA THR A 192 -5.14 -0.82 4.61
C THR A 192 -6.38 -0.58 5.49
N GLN A 193 -6.71 -1.55 6.35
CA GLN A 193 -7.81 -1.38 7.30
C GLN A 193 -7.53 -0.32 8.37
N GLN A 194 -6.28 -0.21 8.82
CA GLN A 194 -5.87 0.78 9.80
C GLN A 194 -5.90 2.18 9.19
N GLU A 195 -5.30 2.38 8.04
CA GLU A 195 -5.32 3.63 7.28
C GLU A 195 -6.74 4.14 7.06
N LEU A 196 -7.63 3.28 6.59
CA LEU A 196 -9.05 3.62 6.41
C LEU A 196 -9.77 4.02 7.71
N ARG A 197 -9.30 3.55 8.89
CA ARG A 197 -9.85 3.97 10.18
C ARG A 197 -9.32 5.35 10.58
N GLU A 198 -8.05 5.60 10.35
CA GLU A 198 -7.36 6.87 10.62
C GLU A 198 -7.99 8.00 9.79
N ASP A 199 -8.13 7.84 8.49
CA ASP A 199 -8.81 8.77 7.59
C ASP A 199 -10.23 9.13 8.05
N ARG A 200 -10.98 8.11 8.48
CA ARG A 200 -12.34 8.34 9.00
C ARG A 200 -12.34 9.10 10.32
N GLN A 201 -11.33 8.92 11.14
CA GLN A 201 -11.18 9.63 12.40
C GLN A 201 -10.82 11.08 12.15
N GLU A 202 -9.81 11.35 11.33
CA GLU A 202 -9.39 12.70 10.93
C GLU A 202 -10.56 13.50 10.36
N ARG A 203 -11.31 12.90 9.47
CA ARG A 203 -12.50 13.52 8.89
C ARG A 203 -13.60 13.83 9.93
N ARG A 204 -13.71 13.04 11.01
CA ARG A 204 -14.64 13.34 12.10
C ARG A 204 -14.14 14.50 12.95
N GLU A 205 -12.84 14.58 13.18
CA GLU A 205 -12.19 15.65 13.95
C GLU A 205 -12.30 16.98 13.22
N ASP A 206 -12.06 17.00 11.92
CA ASP A 206 -12.23 18.18 11.08
C ASP A 206 -13.66 18.72 11.07
N ARG A 207 -14.65 17.82 11.09
CA ARG A 207 -16.03 18.23 11.24
C ARG A 207 -16.31 18.88 12.61
N ARG A 208 -15.69 18.38 13.70
CA ARG A 208 -15.90 18.92 15.05
C ARG A 208 -15.21 20.25 15.26
N ARG A 209 -14.07 20.50 14.67
CA ARG A 209 -13.33 21.77 14.76
C ARG A 209 -14.05 22.94 14.08
N ARG A 210 -15.06 22.67 13.26
CA ARG A 210 -15.80 23.67 12.48
C ARG A 210 -17.12 24.15 13.15
N TYR A 211 -17.47 23.54 14.27
CA TYR A 211 -18.61 23.96 15.11
C TYR A 211 -18.13 24.42 16.48
#